data_b03272103f60e0a619fa1dca7d78d2de
#
_entry.id   b03272103f60e0a619fa1dca7d78d2de
#
_cell.length_a   1.000
_cell.length_b   1.000
_cell.length_c   1.000
_cell.angle_alpha   90.00
_cell.angle_beta   90.00
_cell.angle_gamma   90.00
#
_symmetry.space_group_name_H-M   'P 1'
#
loop_
_entity.id
_entity.type
_entity.pdbx_description
1 polymer ?
#
loop_
_entity_poly.entity_id
_entity_poly.type
_entity_poly.pdbx_seq_one_letter_code
_entity_poly.pdbx_strand_id
1 'polypeptide(L)'
;PMPLVLQFHGYPGASRSWFEQASFAGMGMALIALDCPGQGGPSEDIGGFEGTTVAGHIVAGIDGDPANLYYVRLHQDIRILCRIVRELEGIDLARVFVNGASQGGGLGIATCALNSELINRAAILYPFLSDFRLVWDLDADDIAYEGLRYWSRWFDEDSTRIDEAYAKLAYFDSKNFAPMVKCPVLFGTGTADIVCPPATQFAVYNNLTCEKRHEFFEGFGHEEIQDFDDLIIPFFCKGGEAHV
;
A
#
# COMPACT_ATOMS: atom_id res chain seq x y z
N PRO A 1 -18.24 18.88 9.65
CA PRO A 1 -17.42 18.03 8.80
C PRO A 1 -16.75 16.94 9.65
N MET A 2 -16.68 15.71 9.15
CA MET A 2 -16.11 14.56 9.84
C MET A 2 -14.74 14.17 9.25
N PRO A 3 -13.81 13.64 10.04
CA PRO A 3 -12.58 13.07 9.53
C PRO A 3 -12.87 11.95 8.53
N LEU A 4 -11.94 11.69 7.64
CA LEU A 4 -12.03 10.60 6.65
C LEU A 4 -10.82 9.69 6.75
N VAL A 5 -11.05 8.39 6.71
CA VAL A 5 -10.01 7.38 6.53
C VAL A 5 -10.12 6.79 5.11
N LEU A 6 -9.02 6.80 4.38
CA LEU A 6 -8.84 6.03 3.16
C LEU A 6 -8.18 4.71 3.55
N GLN A 7 -8.85 3.60 3.30
CA GLN A 7 -8.36 2.26 3.64
C GLN A 7 -8.09 1.45 2.38
N PHE A 8 -6.95 0.77 2.35
CA PHE A 8 -6.53 -0.12 1.28
C PHE A 8 -6.31 -1.53 1.83
N HIS A 9 -6.84 -2.53 1.12
CA HIS A 9 -6.75 -3.94 1.52
C HIS A 9 -5.41 -4.59 1.14
N GLY A 10 -5.11 -5.77 1.74
CA GLY A 10 -3.96 -6.61 1.40
C GLY A 10 -4.14 -7.35 0.06
N TYR A 11 -3.08 -7.99 -0.43
CA TYR A 11 -3.04 -8.72 -1.70
C TYR A 11 -3.15 -10.24 -1.51
N PRO A 12 -3.89 -10.92 -2.38
CA PRO A 12 -5.04 -10.42 -3.11
C PRO A 12 -6.25 -10.33 -2.17
N GLY A 13 -7.23 -9.48 -2.51
CA GLY A 13 -8.38 -9.38 -1.62
C GLY A 13 -9.37 -8.28 -2.03
N ALA A 14 -10.19 -7.93 -1.07
CA ALA A 14 -11.19 -6.89 -1.15
C ALA A 14 -11.23 -6.09 0.15
N SER A 15 -11.91 -4.97 0.15
CA SER A 15 -12.21 -4.23 1.37
C SER A 15 -12.92 -5.14 2.39
N ARG A 16 -12.65 -4.90 3.67
CA ARG A 16 -13.24 -5.70 4.75
C ARG A 16 -14.75 -5.51 4.83
N SER A 17 -15.42 -6.41 5.54
CA SER A 17 -16.86 -6.33 5.78
C SER A 17 -17.25 -5.04 6.51
N TRP A 18 -18.50 -4.61 6.36
CA TRP A 18 -19.02 -3.46 7.08
C TRP A 18 -18.85 -3.58 8.60
N PHE A 19 -18.91 -4.78 9.13
CA PHE A 19 -18.71 -5.03 10.56
C PHE A 19 -17.28 -4.70 11.00
N GLU A 20 -16.28 -5.14 10.24
CA GLU A 20 -14.86 -4.84 10.53
C GLU A 20 -14.51 -3.37 10.31
N GLN A 21 -15.20 -2.71 9.38
CA GLN A 21 -15.01 -1.28 9.10
C GLN A 21 -15.72 -0.36 10.11
N ALA A 22 -16.64 -0.89 10.91
CA ALA A 22 -17.45 -0.12 11.86
C ALA A 22 -16.63 0.60 12.95
N SER A 23 -15.39 0.18 13.21
CA SER A 23 -14.52 0.82 14.19
C SER A 23 -14.29 2.30 13.90
N PHE A 24 -13.97 2.67 12.66
CA PHE A 24 -13.79 4.07 12.27
C PHE A 24 -15.10 4.85 12.31
N ALA A 25 -16.19 4.25 11.83
CA ALA A 25 -17.51 4.87 11.90
C ALA A 25 -17.98 5.09 13.35
N GLY A 26 -17.72 4.13 14.24
CA GLY A 26 -18.00 4.23 15.67
C GLY A 26 -17.24 5.36 16.37
N MET A 27 -16.09 5.75 15.81
CA MET A 27 -15.29 6.89 16.29
C MET A 27 -15.65 8.21 15.58
N GLY A 28 -16.74 8.24 14.81
CA GLY A 28 -17.21 9.44 14.12
C GLY A 28 -16.38 9.83 12.90
N MET A 29 -15.68 8.88 12.30
CA MET A 29 -14.90 9.07 11.07
C MET A 29 -15.64 8.47 9.87
N ALA A 30 -15.64 9.16 8.74
CA ALA A 30 -16.03 8.57 7.47
C ALA A 30 -14.95 7.58 7.01
N LEU A 31 -15.34 6.55 6.28
CA LEU A 31 -14.43 5.57 5.71
C LEU A 31 -14.70 5.40 4.23
N ILE A 32 -13.64 5.43 3.43
CA ILE A 32 -13.65 4.98 2.05
C ILE A 32 -12.65 3.83 1.94
N ALA A 33 -13.14 2.64 1.60
CA ALA A 33 -12.33 1.47 1.35
C ALA A 33 -12.36 1.16 -0.15
N LEU A 34 -11.18 1.06 -0.78
CA LEU A 34 -11.05 0.81 -2.21
C LEU A 34 -10.82 -0.67 -2.46
N ASP A 35 -11.65 -1.29 -3.30
CA ASP A 35 -11.36 -2.60 -3.89
C ASP A 35 -10.45 -2.41 -5.11
N CYS A 36 -9.25 -3.01 -5.04
CA CYS A 36 -8.30 -2.93 -6.15
C CYS A 36 -8.84 -3.70 -7.37
N PRO A 37 -8.75 -3.15 -8.59
CA PRO A 37 -9.34 -3.75 -9.79
C PRO A 37 -8.93 -5.20 -9.99
N GLY A 38 -9.91 -6.10 -10.13
CA GLY A 38 -9.70 -7.52 -10.45
C GLY A 38 -9.08 -8.37 -9.34
N GLN A 39 -8.85 -7.84 -8.14
CA GLN A 39 -8.26 -8.61 -7.03
C GLN A 39 -9.28 -9.32 -6.15
N GLY A 40 -10.50 -8.83 -6.10
CA GLY A 40 -11.57 -9.40 -5.30
C GLY A 40 -12.74 -8.43 -5.11
N GLY A 41 -13.76 -8.88 -4.34
CA GLY A 41 -14.98 -8.09 -4.16
C GLY A 41 -15.76 -7.91 -5.47
N PRO A 42 -16.52 -6.83 -5.62
CA PRO A 42 -17.25 -6.51 -6.85
C PRO A 42 -16.37 -5.79 -7.90
N SER A 43 -15.05 -5.67 -7.67
CA SER A 43 -14.16 -4.98 -8.60
C SER A 43 -13.87 -5.83 -9.84
N GLU A 44 -13.73 -5.17 -10.99
CA GLU A 44 -13.37 -5.79 -12.26
C GLU A 44 -12.12 -5.10 -12.83
N ASP A 45 -11.19 -5.87 -13.40
CA ASP A 45 -10.13 -5.35 -14.25
C ASP A 45 -10.47 -5.67 -15.70
N ILE A 46 -10.89 -4.65 -16.43
CA ILE A 46 -11.22 -4.71 -17.86
C ILE A 46 -10.02 -4.27 -18.75
N GLY A 47 -8.88 -3.95 -18.14
CA GLY A 47 -7.68 -3.56 -18.85
C GLY A 47 -7.03 -4.75 -19.53
N GLY A 48 -6.68 -4.62 -20.81
CA GLY A 48 -5.78 -5.55 -21.50
C GLY A 48 -4.34 -5.24 -21.12
N PHE A 49 -3.54 -6.26 -20.84
CA PHE A 49 -2.10 -6.15 -20.65
C PHE A 49 -1.38 -6.80 -21.83
N GLU A 50 -0.31 -6.20 -22.29
CA GLU A 50 0.61 -6.82 -23.25
C GLU A 50 1.51 -7.83 -22.52
N GLY A 51 1.85 -8.93 -23.21
CA GLY A 51 2.79 -9.93 -22.72
C GLY A 51 2.11 -11.06 -21.98
N THR A 52 2.67 -11.41 -20.83
CA THR A 52 2.26 -12.60 -20.07
C THR A 52 0.89 -12.50 -19.44
N THR A 53 0.17 -13.62 -19.41
CA THR A 53 -1.07 -13.81 -18.66
C THR A 53 -0.79 -14.37 -17.25
N VAL A 54 0.42 -14.24 -16.76
CA VAL A 54 0.93 -14.85 -15.56
C VAL A 54 0.18 -14.38 -14.31
N ALA A 55 0.12 -15.29 -13.35
CA ALA A 55 -0.28 -14.99 -11.99
C ALA A 55 0.58 -13.86 -11.37
N GLY A 56 -0.09 -12.91 -10.76
CA GLY A 56 0.56 -11.83 -10.02
C GLY A 56 0.47 -10.48 -10.69
N HIS A 57 -0.23 -9.57 -10.05
CA HIS A 57 -0.45 -8.21 -10.55
C HIS A 57 0.83 -7.38 -10.64
N ILE A 58 1.91 -7.77 -9.92
CA ILE A 58 3.20 -7.06 -9.97
C ILE A 58 3.85 -7.10 -11.37
N VAL A 59 3.60 -8.14 -12.15
CA VAL A 59 4.14 -8.27 -13.52
C VAL A 59 3.12 -7.95 -14.59
N ALA A 60 1.89 -7.62 -14.23
CA ALA A 60 0.86 -7.28 -15.21
C ALA A 60 1.24 -5.99 -15.95
N GLY A 61 1.47 -6.12 -17.26
CA GLY A 61 1.93 -5.03 -18.13
C GLY A 61 3.44 -4.85 -18.21
N ILE A 62 4.24 -5.76 -17.64
CA ILE A 62 5.71 -5.60 -17.53
C ILE A 62 6.41 -5.60 -18.91
N ASP A 63 5.84 -6.26 -19.90
CA ASP A 63 6.38 -6.30 -21.27
C ASP A 63 6.04 -5.03 -22.09
N GLY A 64 5.12 -4.21 -21.62
CA GLY A 64 4.67 -2.99 -22.28
C GLY A 64 5.27 -1.69 -21.73
N ASP A 65 4.60 -0.58 -22.03
CA ASP A 65 4.92 0.74 -21.49
C ASP A 65 4.70 0.76 -19.95
N PRO A 66 5.62 1.32 -19.16
CA PRO A 66 5.44 1.45 -17.71
C PRO A 66 4.12 2.11 -17.28
N ALA A 67 3.56 3.01 -18.09
CA ALA A 67 2.26 3.63 -17.83
C ALA A 67 1.10 2.61 -17.79
N ASN A 68 1.28 1.44 -18.42
CA ASN A 68 0.29 0.37 -18.46
C ASN A 68 0.47 -0.68 -17.38
N LEU A 69 1.50 -0.57 -16.52
CA LEU A 69 1.65 -1.45 -15.37
C LEU A 69 0.42 -1.36 -14.46
N TYR A 70 -0.03 -2.51 -13.97
CA TYR A 70 -1.22 -2.59 -13.12
C TYR A 70 -1.18 -1.61 -11.93
N TYR A 71 -0.10 -1.60 -11.15
CA TYR A 71 0.01 -0.72 -9.99
C TYR A 71 0.20 0.75 -10.36
N VAL A 72 0.80 1.07 -11.50
CA VAL A 72 0.87 2.46 -11.99
C VAL A 72 -0.54 2.96 -12.33
N ARG A 73 -1.37 2.15 -12.98
CA ARG A 73 -2.78 2.47 -13.26
C ARG A 73 -3.58 2.60 -11.97
N LEU A 74 -3.39 1.66 -11.02
CA LEU A 74 -4.03 1.72 -9.72
C LEU A 74 -3.68 3.02 -8.94
N HIS A 75 -2.43 3.48 -9.01
CA HIS A 75 -2.06 4.78 -8.44
C HIS A 75 -2.78 5.95 -9.11
N GLN A 76 -3.05 5.87 -10.41
CA GLN A 76 -3.86 6.87 -11.11
C GLN A 76 -5.32 6.85 -10.62
N ASP A 77 -5.91 5.67 -10.43
CA ASP A 77 -7.25 5.50 -9.89
C ASP A 77 -7.35 6.08 -8.46
N ILE A 78 -6.36 5.81 -7.61
CA ILE A 78 -6.27 6.38 -6.26
C ILE A 78 -6.16 7.92 -6.31
N ARG A 79 -5.42 8.48 -7.28
CA ARG A 79 -5.39 9.94 -7.47
C ARG A 79 -6.76 10.50 -7.88
N ILE A 80 -7.50 9.79 -8.72
CA ILE A 80 -8.89 10.17 -9.04
C ILE A 80 -9.75 10.12 -7.79
N LEU A 81 -9.66 9.05 -7.00
CA LEU A 81 -10.36 8.93 -5.72
C LEU A 81 -10.04 10.13 -4.80
N CYS A 82 -8.76 10.50 -4.65
CA CYS A 82 -8.36 11.64 -3.83
C CYS A 82 -8.92 12.98 -4.37
N ARG A 83 -9.11 13.11 -5.68
CA ARG A 83 -9.80 14.29 -6.26
C ARG A 83 -11.28 14.29 -5.92
N ILE A 84 -11.94 13.13 -5.99
CA ILE A 84 -13.35 12.98 -5.59
C ILE A 84 -13.51 13.35 -4.11
N VAL A 85 -12.61 12.89 -3.23
CA VAL A 85 -12.64 13.22 -1.80
C VAL A 85 -12.67 14.73 -1.55
N ARG A 86 -11.97 15.53 -2.36
CA ARG A 86 -11.96 17.00 -2.22
C ARG A 86 -13.31 17.67 -2.49
N GLU A 87 -14.18 16.98 -3.24
CA GLU A 87 -15.50 17.46 -3.63
C GLU A 87 -16.62 16.89 -2.74
N LEU A 88 -16.30 15.97 -1.82
CA LEU A 88 -17.31 15.37 -0.94
C LEU A 88 -17.75 16.35 0.14
N GLU A 89 -19.06 16.59 0.19
CA GLU A 89 -19.65 17.40 1.26
C GLU A 89 -19.56 16.69 2.62
N GLY A 90 -19.36 17.45 3.68
CA GLY A 90 -19.34 16.95 5.05
C GLY A 90 -17.99 16.33 5.50
N ILE A 91 -17.00 16.23 4.62
CA ILE A 91 -15.65 15.79 4.97
C ILE A 91 -14.80 16.97 5.44
N ASP A 92 -14.01 16.73 6.49
CA ASP A 92 -12.98 17.66 6.96
C ASP A 92 -11.64 17.36 6.27
N LEU A 93 -11.32 18.15 5.26
CA LEU A 93 -10.09 17.98 4.48
C LEU A 93 -8.80 18.24 5.29
N ALA A 94 -8.89 18.82 6.48
CA ALA A 94 -7.77 18.93 7.41
C ALA A 94 -7.56 17.64 8.23
N ARG A 95 -8.43 16.65 8.11
CA ARG A 95 -8.37 15.36 8.81
C ARG A 95 -8.69 14.20 7.87
N VAL A 96 -7.86 14.05 6.84
CA VAL A 96 -7.91 12.91 5.92
C VAL A 96 -6.71 12.00 6.21
N PHE A 97 -7.00 10.76 6.55
CA PHE A 97 -6.02 9.78 7.02
C PHE A 97 -5.93 8.60 6.05
N VAL A 98 -4.80 7.91 6.08
CA VAL A 98 -4.58 6.67 5.32
C VAL A 98 -4.30 5.54 6.28
N ASN A 99 -4.94 4.39 6.06
CA ASN A 99 -4.70 3.14 6.77
C ASN A 99 -4.50 2.00 5.79
N GLY A 100 -3.47 1.20 6.01
CA GLY A 100 -3.25 0.02 5.19
C GLY A 100 -2.14 -0.89 5.69
N ALA A 101 -2.33 -2.18 5.47
CA ALA A 101 -1.37 -3.24 5.77
C ALA A 101 -0.99 -3.97 4.48
N SER A 102 0.22 -4.50 4.41
CA SER A 102 0.71 -5.26 3.25
C SER A 102 0.62 -4.44 1.95
N GLN A 103 -0.10 -4.91 0.94
CA GLN A 103 -0.40 -4.13 -0.27
C GLN A 103 -1.01 -2.77 0.10
N GLY A 104 -1.96 -2.76 1.04
CA GLY A 104 -2.57 -1.53 1.51
C GLY A 104 -1.56 -0.56 2.12
N GLY A 105 -0.52 -1.08 2.77
CA GLY A 105 0.61 -0.29 3.27
C GLY A 105 1.42 0.35 2.14
N GLY A 106 1.77 -0.42 1.10
CA GLY A 106 2.47 0.10 -0.07
C GLY A 106 1.67 1.16 -0.82
N LEU A 107 0.38 0.88 -1.07
CA LEU A 107 -0.55 1.84 -1.67
C LEU A 107 -0.72 3.08 -0.79
N GLY A 108 -0.73 2.90 0.53
CA GLY A 108 -0.80 3.98 1.50
C GLY A 108 0.38 4.94 1.40
N ILE A 109 1.61 4.43 1.33
CA ILE A 109 2.83 5.24 1.13
C ILE A 109 2.74 6.02 -0.19
N ALA A 110 2.38 5.35 -1.29
CA ALA A 110 2.23 6.02 -2.59
C ALA A 110 1.11 7.09 -2.55
N THR A 111 0.00 6.81 -1.87
CA THR A 111 -1.10 7.77 -1.71
C THR A 111 -0.63 9.02 -0.97
N CYS A 112 0.09 8.86 0.14
CA CYS A 112 0.64 9.98 0.92
C CYS A 112 1.63 10.82 0.09
N ALA A 113 2.46 10.16 -0.71
CA ALA A 113 3.44 10.83 -1.55
C ALA A 113 2.78 11.64 -2.69
N LEU A 114 1.88 11.00 -3.41
CA LEU A 114 1.24 11.58 -4.62
C LEU A 114 0.11 12.57 -4.30
N ASN A 115 -0.39 12.59 -3.06
CA ASN A 115 -1.47 13.47 -2.61
C ASN A 115 -1.11 14.18 -1.29
N SER A 116 0.14 14.61 -1.16
CA SER A 116 0.72 15.14 0.09
C SER A 116 -0.02 16.36 0.65
N GLU A 117 -0.77 17.09 -0.18
CA GLU A 117 -1.59 18.24 0.25
C GLU A 117 -2.95 17.84 0.84
N LEU A 118 -3.35 16.56 0.71
CA LEU A 118 -4.62 16.05 1.20
C LEU A 118 -4.44 15.21 2.46
N ILE A 119 -3.39 14.40 2.50
CA ILE A 119 -3.22 13.39 3.55
C ILE A 119 -2.53 14.00 4.77
N ASN A 120 -3.16 13.86 5.93
CA ASN A 120 -2.70 14.48 7.18
C ASN A 120 -1.93 13.52 8.09
N ARG A 121 -2.25 12.22 8.06
CA ARG A 121 -1.55 11.16 8.80
C ARG A 121 -1.71 9.83 8.09
N ALA A 122 -0.77 8.90 8.30
CA ALA A 122 -0.87 7.53 7.78
C ALA A 122 -0.47 6.50 8.83
N ALA A 123 -1.23 5.42 8.93
CA ALA A 123 -0.90 4.22 9.71
C ALA A 123 -0.62 3.08 8.72
N ILE A 124 0.63 2.64 8.68
CA ILE A 124 1.18 1.72 7.69
C ILE A 124 1.77 0.51 8.39
N LEU A 125 1.29 -0.68 8.08
CA LEU A 125 1.76 -1.93 8.65
C LEU A 125 2.41 -2.80 7.57
N TYR A 126 3.61 -3.30 7.82
CA TYR A 126 4.42 -4.20 6.98
C TYR A 126 4.18 -4.03 5.46
N PRO A 127 4.50 -2.86 4.85
CA PRO A 127 4.12 -2.57 3.46
C PRO A 127 4.72 -3.56 2.46
N PHE A 128 3.85 -4.13 1.60
CA PHE A 128 4.20 -4.80 0.37
C PHE A 128 4.52 -3.79 -0.74
N LEU A 129 4.96 -4.22 -1.91
CA LEU A 129 5.44 -3.39 -3.01
C LEU A 129 6.68 -2.57 -2.63
N SER A 130 7.60 -3.21 -1.94
CA SER A 130 8.75 -2.54 -1.34
C SER A 130 10.05 -3.25 -1.72
N ASP A 131 10.96 -2.50 -2.33
CA ASP A 131 12.31 -2.95 -2.68
C ASP A 131 12.37 -4.30 -3.42
N PHE A 132 11.76 -4.35 -4.60
CA PHE A 132 11.67 -5.56 -5.42
C PHE A 132 13.04 -6.21 -5.70
N ARG A 133 14.11 -5.42 -5.80
CA ARG A 133 15.46 -5.95 -5.97
C ARG A 133 15.92 -6.69 -4.74
N LEU A 134 15.70 -6.13 -3.55
CA LEU A 134 16.08 -6.77 -2.30
C LEU A 134 15.28 -8.06 -2.06
N VAL A 135 13.97 -8.07 -2.39
CA VAL A 135 13.16 -9.30 -2.34
C VAL A 135 13.79 -10.41 -3.18
N TRP A 136 14.21 -10.08 -4.40
CA TRP A 136 14.87 -11.02 -5.31
C TRP A 136 16.19 -11.52 -4.73
N ASP A 137 17.04 -10.62 -4.27
CA ASP A 137 18.36 -10.94 -3.73
C ASP A 137 18.28 -11.77 -2.43
N LEU A 138 17.20 -11.62 -1.66
CA LEU A 138 16.92 -12.42 -0.47
C LEU A 138 16.26 -13.77 -0.76
N ASP A 139 15.94 -14.07 -2.02
CA ASP A 139 15.17 -15.26 -2.43
C ASP A 139 13.81 -15.37 -1.69
N ALA A 140 13.20 -14.21 -1.44
CA ALA A 140 11.99 -14.05 -0.65
C ALA A 140 10.75 -13.85 -1.55
N ASP A 141 10.70 -14.59 -2.65
CA ASP A 141 9.65 -14.52 -3.66
C ASP A 141 8.44 -15.42 -3.34
N ASP A 142 7.96 -15.34 -2.10
CA ASP A 142 6.75 -16.04 -1.71
C ASP A 142 5.49 -15.38 -2.33
N ILE A 143 4.40 -16.08 -2.32
CA ILE A 143 3.05 -15.84 -2.85
C ILE A 143 2.83 -14.48 -3.54
N ALA A 144 3.19 -13.38 -2.90
CA ALA A 144 2.93 -12.03 -3.40
C ALA A 144 3.94 -11.55 -4.46
N TYR A 145 5.16 -12.06 -4.40
CA TYR A 145 6.25 -11.69 -5.33
C TYR A 145 6.57 -12.77 -6.38
N GLU A 146 5.97 -13.94 -6.30
CA GLU A 146 6.27 -15.08 -7.18
C GLU A 146 6.09 -14.76 -8.68
N GLY A 147 5.21 -13.82 -9.01
CA GLY A 147 4.96 -13.40 -10.38
C GLY A 147 6.22 -12.92 -11.10
N LEU A 148 7.14 -12.23 -10.42
CA LEU A 148 8.40 -11.78 -11.00
C LEU A 148 9.34 -12.95 -11.31
N ARG A 149 9.45 -13.91 -10.39
CA ARG A 149 10.25 -15.13 -10.58
C ARG A 149 9.70 -16.00 -11.70
N TYR A 150 8.39 -16.12 -11.76
CA TYR A 150 7.71 -16.84 -12.83
C TYR A 150 7.96 -16.16 -14.20
N TRP A 151 7.79 -14.84 -14.29
CA TRP A 151 8.05 -14.07 -15.51
C TRP A 151 9.50 -14.24 -15.96
N SER A 152 10.46 -14.09 -15.08
CA SER A 152 11.88 -14.25 -15.40
C SER A 152 12.19 -15.64 -15.95
N ARG A 153 11.62 -16.70 -15.35
CA ARG A 153 11.87 -18.08 -15.76
C ARG A 153 11.28 -18.43 -17.13
N TRP A 154 10.10 -17.90 -17.45
CA TRP A 154 9.34 -18.37 -18.60
C TRP A 154 9.24 -17.34 -19.75
N PHE A 155 9.55 -16.08 -19.48
CA PHE A 155 9.45 -14.99 -20.46
C PHE A 155 10.73 -14.16 -20.59
N ASP A 156 11.76 -14.46 -19.80
CA ASP A 156 13.11 -13.90 -19.88
C ASP A 156 14.15 -15.01 -19.71
N GLU A 157 14.07 -16.05 -20.57
CA GLU A 157 14.88 -17.28 -20.47
C GLU A 157 16.39 -17.00 -20.42
N ASP A 158 16.87 -15.99 -21.13
CA ASP A 158 18.28 -15.59 -21.19
C ASP A 158 18.66 -14.68 -20.00
N SER A 159 17.73 -14.34 -19.13
CA SER A 159 17.92 -13.39 -18.01
C SER A 159 18.52 -12.05 -18.44
N THR A 160 18.18 -11.60 -19.65
CA THR A 160 18.71 -10.35 -20.24
C THR A 160 17.85 -9.14 -19.93
N ARG A 161 16.59 -9.33 -19.49
CA ARG A 161 15.60 -8.28 -19.29
C ARG A 161 15.28 -7.99 -17.82
N ILE A 162 15.89 -8.70 -16.90
CA ILE A 162 15.58 -8.55 -15.47
C ILE A 162 15.88 -7.14 -14.96
N ASP A 163 16.94 -6.50 -15.42
CA ASP A 163 17.24 -5.10 -15.03
C ASP A 163 16.23 -4.11 -15.63
N GLU A 164 15.70 -4.37 -16.84
CA GLU A 164 14.58 -3.60 -17.41
C GLU A 164 13.32 -3.78 -16.57
N ALA A 165 13.03 -5.01 -16.14
CA ALA A 165 11.91 -5.30 -15.23
C ALA A 165 12.01 -4.50 -13.93
N TYR A 166 13.18 -4.48 -13.27
CA TYR A 166 13.37 -3.65 -12.07
C TYR A 166 13.19 -2.16 -12.33
N ALA A 167 13.67 -1.66 -13.47
CA ALA A 167 13.46 -0.27 -13.84
C ALA A 167 11.97 0.08 -13.98
N LYS A 168 11.16 -0.88 -14.47
CA LYS A 168 9.70 -0.73 -14.56
C LYS A 168 9.02 -0.86 -13.19
N LEU A 169 9.40 -1.84 -12.38
CA LEU A 169 8.87 -2.02 -11.04
C LEU A 169 9.13 -0.79 -10.14
N ALA A 170 10.24 -0.07 -10.39
CA ALA A 170 10.57 1.15 -9.64
C ALA A 170 9.50 2.25 -9.75
N TYR A 171 8.63 2.23 -10.75
CA TYR A 171 7.53 3.19 -10.89
C TYR A 171 6.44 3.04 -9.82
N PHE A 172 6.37 1.88 -9.15
CA PHE A 172 5.42 1.66 -8.06
C PHE A 172 6.06 1.07 -6.80
N ASP A 173 7.38 1.03 -6.71
CA ASP A 173 8.10 0.62 -5.51
C ASP A 173 7.95 1.67 -4.39
N SER A 174 7.39 1.25 -3.27
CA SER A 174 7.06 2.11 -2.13
C SER A 174 8.27 2.86 -1.57
N LYS A 175 9.48 2.26 -1.62
CA LYS A 175 10.70 2.94 -1.16
C LYS A 175 11.02 4.21 -1.95
N ASN A 176 10.62 4.26 -3.23
CA ASN A 176 10.84 5.42 -4.09
C ASN A 176 9.82 6.53 -3.83
N PHE A 177 8.64 6.21 -3.29
CA PHE A 177 7.65 7.20 -2.86
C PHE A 177 7.94 7.75 -1.47
N ALA A 178 8.56 6.97 -0.61
CA ALA A 178 8.79 7.32 0.80
C ALA A 178 9.43 8.72 1.01
N PRO A 179 10.43 9.16 0.24
CA PRO A 179 11.01 10.51 0.41
C PRO A 179 10.04 11.66 0.12
N MET A 180 8.96 11.41 -0.60
CA MET A 180 7.95 12.42 -0.96
C MET A 180 6.80 12.52 0.06
N VAL A 181 6.73 11.61 1.03
CA VAL A 181 5.71 11.63 2.08
C VAL A 181 5.98 12.82 3.02
N LYS A 182 4.96 13.64 3.27
CA LYS A 182 5.07 14.83 4.13
C LYS A 182 4.34 14.70 5.45
N CYS A 183 3.27 13.89 5.49
CA CYS A 183 2.48 13.71 6.70
C CYS A 183 3.18 12.80 7.72
N PRO A 184 2.87 12.93 9.02
CA PRO A 184 3.32 11.98 10.04
C PRO A 184 2.88 10.54 9.74
N VAL A 185 3.78 9.58 9.97
CA VAL A 185 3.55 8.15 9.71
C VAL A 185 3.75 7.33 10.98
N LEU A 186 2.74 6.56 11.35
CA LEU A 186 2.85 5.42 12.26
C LEU A 186 3.18 4.19 11.41
N PHE A 187 4.32 3.57 11.66
CA PHE A 187 4.83 2.45 10.87
C PHE A 187 5.02 1.22 11.76
N GLY A 188 4.44 0.09 11.36
CA GLY A 188 4.56 -1.18 12.08
C GLY A 188 5.33 -2.21 11.29
N THR A 189 6.15 -3.00 12.00
CA THR A 189 6.94 -4.11 11.45
C THR A 189 6.77 -5.36 12.30
N GLY A 190 6.32 -6.47 11.71
CA GLY A 190 6.41 -7.80 12.30
C GLY A 190 7.80 -8.37 12.05
N THR A 191 8.53 -8.73 13.12
CA THR A 191 9.96 -9.09 12.97
C THR A 191 10.19 -10.46 12.36
N ALA A 192 9.16 -11.31 12.32
CA ALA A 192 9.20 -12.66 11.71
C ALA A 192 8.42 -12.73 10.38
N ASP A 193 8.14 -11.57 9.74
CA ASP A 193 7.43 -11.53 8.47
C ASP A 193 8.27 -12.10 7.34
N ILE A 194 7.79 -13.20 6.74
CA ILE A 194 8.44 -13.87 5.61
C ILE A 194 7.81 -13.48 4.26
N VAL A 195 6.62 -12.87 4.25
CA VAL A 195 5.92 -12.42 3.04
C VAL A 195 6.42 -11.05 2.60
N CYS A 196 6.48 -10.12 3.56
CA CYS A 196 7.11 -8.81 3.37
C CYS A 196 8.32 -8.73 4.31
N PRO A 197 9.49 -9.24 3.91
CA PRO A 197 10.64 -9.34 4.82
C PRO A 197 10.95 -8.01 5.50
N PRO A 198 11.28 -7.99 6.80
CA PRO A 198 11.56 -6.75 7.54
C PRO A 198 12.58 -5.84 6.84
N ALA A 199 13.57 -6.42 6.15
CA ALA A 199 14.56 -5.64 5.40
C ALA A 199 13.93 -4.75 4.32
N THR A 200 12.88 -5.23 3.63
CA THR A 200 12.16 -4.45 2.61
C THR A 200 11.28 -3.38 3.25
N GLN A 201 10.69 -3.68 4.40
CA GLN A 201 9.94 -2.71 5.19
C GLN A 201 10.86 -1.57 5.69
N PHE A 202 12.07 -1.91 6.17
CA PHE A 202 13.09 -0.93 6.55
C PHE A 202 13.55 -0.08 5.36
N ALA A 203 13.59 -0.62 4.15
CA ALA A 203 13.91 0.17 2.97
C ALA A 203 12.90 1.31 2.76
N VAL A 204 11.61 1.09 3.04
CA VAL A 204 10.60 2.15 3.03
C VAL A 204 10.78 3.09 4.22
N TYR A 205 10.81 2.53 5.44
CA TYR A 205 10.89 3.34 6.66
C TYR A 205 12.10 4.29 6.67
N ASN A 206 13.27 3.80 6.30
CA ASN A 206 14.50 4.58 6.31
C ASN A 206 14.46 5.75 5.30
N ASN A 207 13.73 5.59 4.20
CA ASN A 207 13.56 6.63 3.19
C ASN A 207 12.46 7.65 3.52
N LEU A 208 11.61 7.42 4.53
CA LEU A 208 10.68 8.43 5.02
C LEU A 208 11.47 9.59 5.66
N THR A 209 11.22 10.81 5.22
CA THR A 209 11.86 12.04 5.74
C THR A 209 10.94 12.86 6.63
N CYS A 210 9.66 12.49 6.71
CA CYS A 210 8.65 13.12 7.56
C CYS A 210 8.78 12.70 9.03
N GLU A 211 7.93 13.29 9.91
CA GLU A 211 7.72 12.78 11.25
C GLU A 211 7.24 11.33 11.17
N LYS A 212 7.92 10.44 11.88
CA LYS A 212 7.61 9.00 11.83
C LYS A 212 7.83 8.34 13.18
N ARG A 213 6.97 7.36 13.49
CA ARG A 213 7.05 6.51 14.66
C ARG A 213 7.09 5.06 14.19
N HIS A 214 8.07 4.27 14.66
CA HIS A 214 8.22 2.86 14.32
C HIS A 214 7.85 1.98 15.50
N GLU A 215 6.94 1.05 15.26
CA GLU A 215 6.55 0.02 16.22
C GLU A 215 7.03 -1.34 15.73
N PHE A 216 7.67 -2.09 16.64
CA PHE A 216 8.19 -3.42 16.37
C PHE A 216 7.38 -4.45 17.11
N PHE A 217 6.90 -5.44 16.39
CA PHE A 217 6.14 -6.56 16.94
C PHE A 217 6.98 -7.82 16.85
N GLU A 218 7.68 -8.12 17.95
CA GLU A 218 8.63 -9.22 18.00
C GLU A 218 7.91 -10.56 17.87
N GLY A 219 8.40 -11.40 16.93
CA GLY A 219 7.85 -12.72 16.67
C GLY A 219 6.59 -12.75 15.82
N PHE A 220 5.98 -11.59 15.50
CA PHE A 220 4.85 -11.54 14.57
C PHE A 220 5.33 -11.68 13.13
N GLY A 221 4.60 -12.49 12.36
CA GLY A 221 4.77 -12.67 10.92
C GLY A 221 3.90 -11.72 10.09
N HIS A 222 3.45 -12.22 8.92
CA HIS A 222 2.52 -11.49 8.06
C HIS A 222 1.06 -11.79 8.46
N GLU A 223 0.65 -11.25 9.58
CA GLU A 223 -0.62 -11.55 10.22
C GLU A 223 -1.26 -10.30 10.82
N GLU A 224 -2.51 -10.38 11.25
CA GLU A 224 -3.17 -9.28 11.93
C GLU A 224 -2.49 -9.00 13.29
N ILE A 225 -2.14 -7.75 13.55
CA ILE A 225 -1.45 -7.32 14.77
C ILE A 225 -2.36 -6.36 15.53
N GLN A 226 -3.12 -6.90 16.49
CA GLN A 226 -4.09 -6.12 17.27
C GLN A 226 -3.45 -4.94 18.01
N ASP A 227 -2.22 -5.14 18.53
CA ASP A 227 -1.49 -4.07 19.23
C ASP A 227 -1.17 -2.89 18.29
N PHE A 228 -1.03 -3.13 16.98
CA PHE A 228 -0.90 -2.04 16.01
C PHE A 228 -2.25 -1.35 15.78
N ASP A 229 -3.32 -2.11 15.66
CA ASP A 229 -4.67 -1.58 15.44
C ASP A 229 -5.09 -0.64 16.58
N ASP A 230 -4.74 -0.98 17.83
CA ASP A 230 -5.00 -0.15 19.01
C ASP A 230 -4.27 1.20 18.97
N LEU A 231 -3.19 1.32 18.21
CA LEU A 231 -2.44 2.57 18.05
C LEU A 231 -3.02 3.50 16.99
N ILE A 232 -3.83 3.01 16.05
CA ILE A 232 -4.30 3.76 14.88
C ILE A 232 -5.16 4.94 15.30
N ILE A 233 -6.23 4.70 16.07
CA ILE A 233 -7.17 5.74 16.47
C ILE A 233 -6.49 6.83 17.32
N PRO A 234 -5.74 6.48 18.39
CA PRO A 234 -4.99 7.48 19.16
C PRO A 234 -4.01 8.30 18.29
N PHE A 235 -3.38 7.66 17.30
CA PHE A 235 -2.47 8.35 16.40
C PHE A 235 -3.22 9.34 15.48
N PHE A 236 -4.36 8.96 14.92
CA PHE A 236 -5.16 9.83 14.07
C PHE A 236 -5.78 11.00 14.84
N CYS A 237 -6.17 10.80 16.10
CA CYS A 237 -6.75 11.82 16.96
C CYS A 237 -5.72 12.74 17.64
N LYS A 238 -4.41 12.45 17.55
CA LYS A 238 -3.36 13.23 18.22
C LYS A 238 -3.31 14.67 17.69
N GLY A 239 -3.65 15.64 18.55
CA GLY A 239 -3.71 17.07 18.20
C GLY A 239 -5.11 17.63 18.02
N GLY A 240 -6.17 16.78 18.06
CA GLY A 240 -7.55 17.19 18.28
C GLY A 240 -7.98 16.75 19.69
N GLU A 241 -8.72 17.57 20.42
CA GLU A 241 -9.34 17.11 21.68
C GLU A 241 -10.20 15.89 21.36
N ALA A 242 -9.78 14.72 21.85
CA ALA A 242 -10.62 13.54 21.81
C ALA A 242 -11.80 13.82 22.76
N HIS A 243 -12.95 14.16 22.20
CA HIS A 243 -14.19 14.05 22.94
C HIS A 243 -14.53 12.56 23.05
N VAL A 244 -14.07 11.94 24.14
CA VAL A 244 -14.53 10.63 24.63
C VAL A 244 -15.81 10.83 25.39
#